data_9f9f15cde5e56b2551b33c20fb11c765
#
_entry.id   9f9f15cde5e56b2551b33c20fb11c765
#
_cell.length_a   1.000
_cell.length_b   1.000
_cell.length_c   1.000
_cell.angle_alpha   90.00
_cell.angle_beta   90.00
_cell.angle_gamma   90.00
#
_symmetry.space_group_name_H-M   'P 1'
#
loop_
_entity.id
_entity.type
_entity.pdbx_description
1 polymer ?
#
loop_
_entity_poly.entity_id
_entity_poly.type
_entity_poly.pdbx_seq_one_letter_code
_entity_poly.pdbx_strand_id
1 'polypeptide(L)'
;HHVTVLSTDDALFGQELHLVEDRNRSLEQTGVGAIQHIALNAKNYNALLEIEEHILEKNFRYSGIKNREFFKSLYYREPNNLLIEVATEQTNFKKAVMNTAHLADIELYLPPFLEERRSFIESKLR
;
A
#
# COMPACT_ATOMS: atom_id res chain seq x y z
N HIS A 1 -7.92 -28.29 -5.89
CA HIS A 1 -7.49 -27.00 -5.31
C HIS A 1 -8.53 -26.54 -4.30
N HIS A 2 -8.06 -26.13 -3.13
CA HIS A 2 -8.90 -25.45 -2.15
C HIS A 2 -8.79 -23.95 -2.41
N VAL A 3 -9.94 -23.25 -2.42
CA VAL A 3 -10.00 -21.80 -2.64
C VAL A 3 -10.67 -21.17 -1.43
N THR A 4 -9.99 -20.22 -0.79
CA THR A 4 -10.57 -19.36 0.24
C THR A 4 -10.81 -17.99 -0.36
N VAL A 5 -12.04 -17.46 -0.24
CA VAL A 5 -12.40 -16.13 -0.73
C VAL A 5 -12.58 -15.21 0.47
N LEU A 6 -11.85 -14.11 0.47
CA LEU A 6 -12.02 -13.00 1.41
C LEU A 6 -12.68 -11.85 0.63
N SER A 7 -13.80 -11.36 1.11
CA SER A 7 -14.56 -10.28 0.47
C SER A 7 -14.77 -9.09 1.42
N THR A 8 -14.90 -7.91 0.84
CA THR A 8 -15.37 -6.72 1.57
C THR A 8 -16.90 -6.69 1.57
N ASP A 9 -17.50 -6.16 2.64
CA ASP A 9 -18.98 -6.03 2.76
C ASP A 9 -19.57 -4.90 1.91
N ASP A 10 -18.79 -4.24 1.06
CA ASP A 10 -19.25 -3.15 0.20
C ASP A 10 -20.01 -3.73 -1.00
N ALA A 11 -21.35 -3.68 -0.92
CA ALA A 11 -22.25 -4.23 -1.94
C ALA A 11 -22.17 -3.55 -3.31
N LEU A 12 -21.58 -2.35 -3.42
CA LEU A 12 -21.48 -1.60 -4.67
C LEU A 12 -20.17 -1.86 -5.44
N PHE A 13 -19.08 -2.15 -4.73
CA PHE A 13 -17.75 -2.39 -5.32
C PHE A 13 -17.02 -3.48 -4.55
N GLY A 14 -17.72 -4.60 -4.28
CA GLY A 14 -17.13 -5.73 -3.56
C GLY A 14 -15.78 -6.12 -4.13
N GLN A 15 -14.74 -6.06 -3.31
CA GLN A 15 -13.41 -6.55 -3.64
C GLN A 15 -13.25 -7.93 -3.05
N GLU A 16 -12.70 -8.82 -3.83
CA GLU A 16 -12.45 -10.20 -3.40
C GLU A 16 -10.95 -10.52 -3.53
N LEU A 17 -10.43 -11.19 -2.52
CA LEU A 17 -9.11 -11.81 -2.57
C LEU A 17 -9.29 -13.33 -2.53
N HIS A 18 -8.90 -14.00 -3.61
CA HIS A 18 -8.97 -15.45 -3.74
C HIS A 18 -7.61 -16.06 -3.38
N LEU A 19 -7.57 -16.82 -2.30
CA LEU A 19 -6.41 -17.61 -1.90
C LEU A 19 -6.57 -19.02 -2.44
N VAL A 20 -5.74 -19.40 -3.40
CA VAL A 20 -5.79 -20.71 -4.06
C VAL A 20 -4.64 -21.58 -3.56
N GLU A 21 -4.96 -22.71 -2.91
CA GLU A 21 -3.95 -23.69 -2.53
C GLU A 21 -3.44 -24.43 -3.77
N ASP A 22 -2.17 -24.23 -4.12
CA ASP A 22 -1.49 -24.97 -5.19
C ASP A 22 -0.13 -25.45 -4.72
N ARG A 23 -0.05 -26.73 -4.35
CA ARG A 23 1.17 -27.36 -3.81
C ARG A 23 2.28 -27.55 -4.85
N ASN A 24 1.98 -27.35 -6.14
CA ASN A 24 2.95 -27.50 -7.23
C ASN A 24 3.62 -26.18 -7.62
N ARG A 25 3.26 -25.06 -6.97
CA ARG A 25 3.85 -23.76 -7.24
C ARG A 25 5.06 -23.49 -6.35
N SER A 26 6.05 -22.86 -6.94
CA SER A 26 7.18 -22.29 -6.18
C SER A 26 6.75 -21.05 -5.39
N LEU A 27 7.54 -20.70 -4.38
CA LEU A 27 7.38 -19.42 -3.70
C LEU A 27 7.50 -18.26 -4.70
N GLU A 28 6.89 -17.14 -4.37
CA GLU A 28 6.98 -15.91 -5.16
C GLU A 28 8.45 -15.51 -5.34
N GLN A 29 8.79 -15.10 -6.56
CA GLN A 29 10.11 -14.57 -6.93
C GLN A 29 9.92 -13.19 -7.53
N THR A 30 10.54 -12.19 -6.90
CA THR A 30 10.54 -10.82 -7.40
C THR A 30 11.34 -10.70 -8.70
N GLY A 31 10.83 -9.94 -9.65
CA GLY A 31 11.52 -9.71 -10.93
C GLY A 31 10.61 -9.11 -11.98
N VAL A 32 11.10 -9.07 -13.21
CA VAL A 32 10.31 -8.55 -14.35
C VAL A 32 9.09 -9.44 -14.57
N GLY A 33 7.90 -8.84 -14.55
CA GLY A 33 6.62 -9.54 -14.69
C GLY A 33 6.02 -10.06 -13.39
N ALA A 34 6.72 -9.95 -12.25
CA ALA A 34 6.17 -10.27 -10.93
C ALA A 34 5.34 -9.11 -10.35
N ILE A 35 4.41 -9.43 -9.46
CA ILE A 35 3.72 -8.44 -8.63
C ILE A 35 4.69 -8.04 -7.50
N GLN A 36 4.94 -6.74 -7.36
CA GLN A 36 5.86 -6.25 -6.34
C GLN A 36 5.25 -6.35 -4.94
N HIS A 37 3.99 -5.95 -4.78
CA HIS A 37 3.22 -6.11 -3.54
C HIS A 37 1.71 -6.01 -3.79
N ILE A 38 0.94 -6.46 -2.82
CA ILE A 38 -0.51 -6.18 -2.72
C ILE A 38 -0.70 -5.21 -1.56
N ALA A 39 -1.42 -4.11 -1.80
CA ALA A 39 -1.73 -3.13 -0.77
C ALA A 39 -3.17 -3.29 -0.26
N LEU A 40 -3.33 -3.37 1.05
CA LEU A 40 -4.60 -3.46 1.75
C LEU A 40 -4.83 -2.18 2.56
N ASN A 41 -6.07 -1.73 2.63
CA ASN A 41 -6.43 -0.54 3.39
C ASN A 41 -6.68 -0.87 4.87
N ALA A 42 -6.01 -0.16 5.76
CA ALA A 42 -6.37 -0.09 7.18
C ALA A 42 -7.31 1.11 7.39
N LYS A 43 -8.48 0.88 7.97
CA LYS A 43 -9.52 1.89 8.19
C LYS A 43 -9.00 3.16 8.88
N ASN A 44 -8.04 3.03 9.78
CA ASN A 44 -7.39 4.12 10.51
C ASN A 44 -6.06 3.64 11.13
N TYR A 45 -5.39 4.56 11.85
CA TYR A 45 -4.11 4.24 12.48
C TYR A 45 -4.20 3.19 13.60
N ASN A 46 -5.28 3.16 14.35
CA ASN A 46 -5.46 2.14 15.41
C ASN A 46 -5.60 0.73 14.80
N ALA A 47 -6.37 0.61 13.70
CA ALA A 47 -6.45 -0.66 12.97
C ALA A 47 -5.08 -1.10 12.40
N LEU A 48 -4.23 -0.16 12.00
CA LEU A 48 -2.86 -0.47 11.56
C LEU A 48 -1.99 -0.99 12.73
N LEU A 49 -2.15 -0.43 13.94
CA LEU A 49 -1.47 -0.91 15.15
C LEU A 49 -1.91 -2.33 15.53
N GLU A 50 -3.22 -2.61 15.49
CA GLU A 50 -3.76 -3.95 15.76
C GLU A 50 -3.20 -4.98 14.77
N ILE A 51 -3.07 -4.63 13.50
CA ILE A 51 -2.45 -5.48 12.47
C ILE A 51 -0.96 -5.69 12.77
N GLU A 52 -0.24 -4.64 13.20
CA GLU A 52 1.17 -4.77 13.62
C GLU A 52 1.34 -5.77 14.76
N GLU A 53 0.47 -5.70 15.78
CA GLU A 53 0.47 -6.67 16.89
C GLU A 53 0.27 -8.10 16.40
N HIS A 54 -0.69 -8.35 15.51
CA HIS A 54 -0.91 -9.67 14.94
C HIS A 54 0.27 -10.19 14.12
N ILE A 55 0.95 -9.31 13.38
CA ILE A 55 2.16 -9.65 12.62
C ILE A 55 3.29 -10.08 13.58
N LEU A 56 3.45 -9.36 14.69
CA LEU A 56 4.43 -9.68 15.73
C LEU A 56 4.12 -11.01 16.42
N GLU A 57 2.86 -11.24 16.80
CA GLU A 57 2.41 -12.51 17.40
C GLU A 57 2.68 -13.72 16.50
N LYS A 58 2.50 -13.54 15.18
CA LYS A 58 2.80 -14.58 14.18
C LYS A 58 4.28 -14.68 13.82
N ASN A 59 5.10 -13.80 14.40
CA ASN A 59 6.55 -13.75 14.15
C ASN A 59 6.91 -13.57 12.67
N PHE A 60 6.11 -12.79 11.94
CA PHE A 60 6.44 -12.43 10.56
C PHE A 60 7.53 -11.36 10.52
N ARG A 61 8.42 -11.48 9.55
CA ARG A 61 9.38 -10.42 9.26
C ARG A 61 8.66 -9.24 8.61
N TYR A 62 8.76 -8.05 9.21
CA TYR A 62 8.07 -6.86 8.75
C TYR A 62 8.94 -5.59 8.83
N SER A 63 8.49 -4.50 8.24
CA SER A 63 9.24 -3.24 8.12
C SER A 63 9.16 -2.34 9.34
N GLY A 64 8.27 -2.61 10.30
CA GLY A 64 7.75 -1.59 11.21
C GLY A 64 6.84 -0.58 10.47
N ILE A 65 6.09 0.21 11.25
CA ILE A 65 5.24 1.26 10.68
C ILE A 65 6.13 2.39 10.12
N LYS A 66 5.89 2.77 8.87
CA LYS A 66 6.56 3.85 8.14
C LYS A 66 5.62 5.02 7.95
N ASN A 67 6.12 6.23 8.22
CA ASN A 67 5.43 7.46 7.85
C ASN A 67 5.74 7.78 6.38
N ARG A 68 4.68 7.84 5.55
CA ARG A 68 4.76 8.21 4.13
C ARG A 68 4.22 9.62 3.87
N GLU A 69 4.21 10.47 4.90
CA GLU A 69 3.71 11.85 4.95
C GLU A 69 2.18 11.96 4.83
N PHE A 70 1.58 11.40 3.79
CA PHE A 70 0.13 11.43 3.60
C PHE A 70 -0.57 10.29 4.31
N PHE A 71 0.11 9.17 4.49
CA PHE A 71 -0.40 7.95 5.10
C PHE A 71 0.70 7.25 5.89
N LYS A 72 0.30 6.27 6.67
CA LYS A 72 1.22 5.36 7.35
C LYS A 72 1.03 3.97 6.81
N SER A 73 2.10 3.23 6.64
CA SER A 73 2.05 1.86 6.17
C SER A 73 3.07 0.97 6.86
N LEU A 74 2.82 -0.32 6.82
CA LEU A 74 3.79 -1.37 7.13
C LEU A 74 3.82 -2.39 6.00
N TYR A 75 4.92 -3.10 5.91
CA TYR A 75 5.13 -4.16 4.91
C TYR A 75 5.56 -5.43 5.62
N TYR A 76 5.01 -6.56 5.21
CA TYR A 76 5.47 -7.87 5.66
C TYR A 76 5.42 -8.87 4.51
N ARG A 77 6.21 -9.96 4.65
CA ARG A 77 6.13 -11.06 3.70
C ARG A 77 5.29 -12.17 4.30
N GLU A 78 4.24 -12.55 3.56
CA GLU A 78 3.44 -13.71 3.90
C GLU A 78 4.21 -15.02 3.60
N PRO A 79 3.73 -16.21 4.05
CA PRO A 79 4.50 -17.46 3.96
C PRO A 79 4.95 -17.87 2.56
N ASN A 80 4.30 -17.43 1.48
CA ASN A 80 4.71 -17.69 0.10
C ASN A 80 5.68 -16.64 -0.46
N ASN A 81 6.16 -15.74 0.41
CA ASN A 81 7.09 -14.67 0.08
C ASN A 81 6.50 -13.47 -0.67
N LEU A 82 5.18 -13.41 -0.86
CA LEU A 82 4.53 -12.23 -1.43
C LEU A 82 4.62 -11.06 -0.43
N LEU A 83 4.98 -9.89 -0.91
CA LEU A 83 5.02 -8.67 -0.10
C LEU A 83 3.60 -8.11 0.05
N ILE A 84 3.17 -7.94 1.28
CA ILE A 84 1.90 -7.29 1.62
C ILE A 84 2.21 -5.94 2.22
N GLU A 85 1.55 -4.91 1.72
CA GLU A 85 1.47 -3.59 2.34
C GLU A 85 0.13 -3.46 3.06
N VAL A 86 0.14 -2.89 4.25
CA VAL A 86 -1.08 -2.39 4.88
C VAL A 86 -0.91 -0.90 5.13
N ALA A 87 -1.80 -0.09 4.59
CA ALA A 87 -1.70 1.36 4.60
C ALA A 87 -2.99 2.02 5.10
N THR A 88 -2.85 3.12 5.83
CA THR A 88 -4.01 3.97 6.19
C THR A 88 -4.44 4.82 5.01
N GLU A 89 -5.68 5.30 5.02
CA GLU A 89 -6.15 6.25 4.02
C GLU A 89 -5.35 7.56 4.03
N GLN A 90 -5.20 8.13 2.83
CA GLN A 90 -4.60 9.46 2.63
C GLN A 90 -5.63 10.53 3.00
N THR A 91 -5.49 11.16 4.15
CA THR A 91 -6.49 12.12 4.63
C THR A 91 -6.33 13.53 4.04
N ASN A 92 -5.11 13.95 3.69
CA ASN A 92 -4.83 15.34 3.30
C ASN A 92 -4.65 15.55 1.78
N PHE A 93 -4.22 14.54 1.04
CA PHE A 93 -3.99 14.63 -0.39
C PHE A 93 -5.29 14.83 -1.18
N LYS A 94 -6.36 14.13 -0.81
CA LYS A 94 -7.66 14.27 -1.46
C LYS A 94 -8.20 15.70 -1.44
N LYS A 95 -7.97 16.46 -0.35
CA LYS A 95 -8.45 17.86 -0.24
C LYS A 95 -7.71 18.80 -1.18
N ALA A 96 -6.41 18.62 -1.38
CA ALA A 96 -5.62 19.46 -2.26
C ALA A 96 -5.99 19.23 -3.75
N VAL A 97 -6.20 17.96 -4.15
CA VAL A 97 -6.52 17.59 -5.54
C VAL A 97 -7.98 17.89 -5.91
N MET A 98 -8.92 17.69 -4.99
CA MET A 98 -10.37 17.89 -5.28
C MET A 98 -10.79 19.35 -5.47
N ASN A 99 -9.98 20.30 -5.04
CA ASN A 99 -10.28 21.74 -5.21
C ASN A 99 -9.70 22.35 -6.50
N THR A 100 -9.08 21.56 -7.36
CA THR A 100 -8.42 22.06 -8.56
C THR A 100 -9.23 21.65 -9.80
N ALA A 101 -9.65 22.64 -10.60
CA ALA A 101 -10.49 22.42 -11.78
C ALA A 101 -9.76 21.70 -12.93
N HIS A 102 -8.43 21.82 -12.99
CA HIS A 102 -7.60 21.18 -14.02
C HIS A 102 -6.37 20.51 -13.40
N LEU A 103 -6.08 19.29 -13.85
CA LEU A 103 -4.88 18.54 -13.40
C LEU A 103 -3.57 19.28 -13.69
N ALA A 104 -3.54 20.11 -14.76
CA ALA A 104 -2.38 20.91 -15.12
C ALA A 104 -2.06 22.04 -14.13
N ASP A 105 -3.04 22.45 -13.30
CA ASP A 105 -2.91 23.52 -12.33
C ASP A 105 -2.50 22.99 -10.93
N ILE A 106 -2.36 21.67 -10.80
CA ILE A 106 -1.93 21.06 -9.56
C ILE A 106 -0.41 21.26 -9.43
N GLU A 107 -0.01 22.00 -8.41
CA GLU A 107 1.40 22.15 -8.06
C GLU A 107 2.01 20.78 -7.70
N LEU A 108 3.23 20.52 -8.20
CA LEU A 108 3.96 19.31 -7.83
C LEU A 108 4.17 19.28 -6.31
N TYR A 109 3.56 18.28 -5.67
CA TYR A 109 3.83 18.05 -4.26
C TYR A 109 5.15 17.32 -4.09
N LEU A 110 6.01 17.88 -3.25
CA LEU A 110 7.27 17.25 -2.85
C LEU A 110 7.29 17.05 -1.33
N PRO A 111 7.81 15.91 -0.86
CA PRO A 111 8.16 15.75 0.54
C PRO A 111 9.16 16.84 0.99
N PRO A 112 9.13 17.31 2.25
CA PRO A 112 10.01 18.39 2.72
C PRO A 112 11.50 18.17 2.41
N PHE A 113 11.98 16.93 2.49
CA PHE A 113 13.38 16.61 2.20
C PHE A 113 13.76 16.74 0.71
N LEU A 114 12.79 16.89 -0.20
CA LEU A 114 13.02 17.10 -1.63
C LEU A 114 12.79 18.55 -2.07
N GLU A 115 12.22 19.41 -1.21
CA GLU A 115 11.89 20.79 -1.55
C GLU A 115 13.10 21.60 -2.01
N GLU A 116 14.27 21.42 -1.39
CA GLU A 116 15.51 22.07 -1.82
C GLU A 116 15.92 21.71 -3.27
N ARG A 117 15.40 20.61 -3.79
CA ARG A 117 15.65 20.13 -5.15
C ARG A 117 14.50 20.38 -6.13
N ARG A 118 13.47 21.12 -5.73
CA ARG A 118 12.26 21.36 -6.51
C ARG A 118 12.56 21.78 -7.95
N SER A 119 13.33 22.85 -8.14
CA SER A 119 13.66 23.37 -9.46
C SER A 119 14.34 22.34 -10.39
N PHE A 120 15.23 21.52 -9.80
CA PHE A 120 15.86 20.45 -10.55
C PHE A 120 14.86 19.36 -10.94
N ILE A 121 13.99 18.95 -10.03
CA ILE A 121 12.97 17.92 -10.27
C ILE A 121 12.00 18.39 -11.35
N GLU A 122 11.46 19.61 -11.23
CA GLU A 122 10.53 20.18 -12.20
C GLU A 122 11.14 20.33 -13.61
N SER A 123 12.45 20.63 -13.68
CA SER A 123 13.15 20.71 -14.98
C SER A 123 13.25 19.35 -15.70
N LYS A 124 13.04 18.23 -15.00
CA LYS A 124 13.07 16.88 -15.57
C LYS A 124 11.69 16.33 -15.93
N LEU A 125 10.62 17.00 -15.51
CA LEU A 125 9.23 16.61 -15.79
C LEU A 125 8.65 17.27 -17.04
N ARG A 126 9.37 18.19 -17.66
CA ARG A 126 8.97 18.91 -18.88
C ARG A 126 9.51 18.25 -20.14
#